data_6ef72bc0e4644edda76e1919d6ba6863
#
_entry.id   6ef72bc0e4644edda76e1919d6ba6863
#
_cell.length_a   1.000
_cell.length_b   1.000
_cell.length_c   1.000
_cell.angle_alpha   90.00
_cell.angle_beta   90.00
_cell.angle_gamma   90.00
#
_symmetry.space_group_name_H-M   'P 1'
#
loop_
_entity.id
_entity.type
_entity.pdbx_description
1 polymer ?
#
loop_
_entity_poly.entity_id
_entity_poly.type
_entity_poly.pdbx_seq_one_letter_code
_entity_poly.pdbx_strand_id
1 'polypeptide(L)'
;MKKLFEFCGKPLTTFVCVAMAIAMFATPEMVSAKKKKTIGIQLYSVMDAMNKDPKASVERLGDMGYNSFELVQWGGDPKVFGLPANEFKALCDKNGAKITSTHSGIQEDPAKEDEIMARWRQLFETQKACGGKYFVIPSYGVDYTVKDVQRMCDYFNRVGKIAAEYGLKIGYHNHSGEFKKLKDSDKVMWEYLVENTDPKYVCLELDVYWCTKGGKSPVEYLKKYPKRIELLHIKDDFVIGESGTIDFEGIFTQFYKNGMKNYFVEIETPQYIRDKKNADGSKYTQE
;
A
#
# COMPACT_ATOMS: atom_id res chain seq x y z
N MET A 1 1.64 98.64 13.95
CA MET A 1 2.30 99.23 12.74
C MET A 1 2.04 98.26 11.60
N LYS A 2 1.22 98.71 10.66
CA LYS A 2 1.52 98.81 9.22
C LYS A 2 1.89 97.50 8.58
N LYS A 3 1.39 97.02 7.50
CA LYS A 3 0.45 97.44 6.43
C LYS A 3 0.36 96.21 5.52
N LEU A 4 -0.84 95.84 5.06
CA LEU A 4 -1.39 96.12 3.71
C LEU A 4 -0.54 95.53 2.60
N PHE A 5 -1.04 94.76 1.68
CA PHE A 5 -1.83 94.93 0.48
C PHE A 5 -1.94 93.55 -0.18
N GLU A 6 -3.11 93.03 -0.48
CA GLU A 6 -3.81 93.02 -1.75
C GLU A 6 -2.99 92.49 -2.93
N PHE A 7 -3.45 91.47 -3.65
CA PHE A 7 -4.43 91.54 -4.74
C PHE A 7 -4.71 90.16 -5.36
N CYS A 8 -5.92 89.86 -5.49
CA CYS A 8 -6.67 89.40 -6.66
C CYS A 8 -6.12 88.21 -7.49
N GLY A 9 -7.01 87.25 -7.65
CA GLY A 9 -6.91 86.30 -8.77
C GLY A 9 -7.61 84.96 -8.47
N LYS A 10 -8.92 84.91 -8.62
CA LYS A 10 -9.61 83.65 -8.83
C LYS A 10 -9.28 83.11 -10.21
N PRO A 11 -9.13 81.81 -10.38
CA PRO A 11 -10.29 81.07 -10.84
C PRO A 11 -10.47 79.72 -10.18
N LEU A 12 -11.68 79.35 -10.20
CA LEU A 12 -12.28 78.01 -10.12
C LEU A 12 -11.33 76.85 -10.43
N THR A 13 -11.07 76.06 -9.45
CA THR A 13 -10.57 74.68 -9.70
C THR A 13 -11.31 73.69 -8.80
N THR A 14 -12.10 73.01 -9.47
CA THR A 14 -12.72 71.70 -9.24
C THR A 14 -12.16 70.94 -8.04
N PHE A 15 -13.04 70.72 -7.05
CA PHE A 15 -12.83 69.70 -6.02
C PHE A 15 -12.91 68.34 -6.69
N VAL A 16 -11.74 67.74 -6.97
CA VAL A 16 -11.67 66.33 -7.29
C VAL A 16 -11.63 65.60 -5.98
N CYS A 17 -12.80 65.06 -5.56
CA CYS A 17 -12.87 64.04 -4.56
C CYS A 17 -12.19 62.76 -5.10
N VAL A 18 -10.94 62.59 -4.74
CA VAL A 18 -10.27 61.26 -4.91
C VAL A 18 -10.88 60.35 -3.83
N ALA A 19 -11.96 59.68 -4.20
CA ALA A 19 -12.39 58.48 -3.50
C ALA A 19 -11.32 57.42 -3.70
N MET A 20 -10.41 57.24 -2.77
CA MET A 20 -9.59 56.04 -2.67
C MET A 20 -10.52 54.86 -2.43
N ALA A 21 -10.94 54.22 -3.50
CA ALA A 21 -11.47 52.86 -3.42
C ALA A 21 -10.31 51.94 -2.98
N ILE A 22 -10.25 51.67 -1.68
CA ILE A 22 -9.46 50.57 -1.16
C ILE A 22 -10.13 49.29 -1.70
N ALA A 23 -9.72 48.84 -2.87
CA ALA A 23 -9.99 47.50 -3.33
C ALA A 23 -9.24 46.56 -2.38
N MET A 24 -9.96 46.08 -1.34
CA MET A 24 -9.53 44.90 -0.62
C MET A 24 -9.49 43.78 -1.64
N PHE A 25 -8.30 43.54 -2.20
CA PHE A 25 -8.00 42.28 -2.82
C PHE A 25 -8.03 41.26 -1.68
N ALA A 26 -9.20 40.68 -1.42
CA ALA A 26 -9.29 39.40 -0.76
C ALA A 26 -8.51 38.45 -1.65
N THR A 27 -7.24 38.25 -1.34
CA THR A 27 -6.51 37.09 -1.85
C THR A 27 -7.34 35.90 -1.40
N PRO A 28 -7.82 35.06 -2.33
CA PRO A 28 -8.41 33.81 -1.89
C PRO A 28 -7.29 33.12 -1.09
N GLU A 29 -7.49 33.00 0.23
CA GLU A 29 -6.70 32.07 0.99
C GLU A 29 -6.80 30.75 0.22
N MET A 30 -5.70 30.39 -0.44
CA MET A 30 -5.54 29.04 -0.92
C MET A 30 -5.56 28.19 0.35
N VAL A 31 -6.76 27.72 0.72
CA VAL A 31 -6.90 26.62 1.66
C VAL A 31 -6.11 25.50 1.00
N SER A 32 -4.87 25.35 1.45
CA SER A 32 -4.03 24.22 1.07
C SER A 32 -4.83 23.00 1.50
N ALA A 33 -5.52 22.40 0.54
CA ALA A 33 -6.25 21.16 0.79
C ALA A 33 -5.25 20.21 1.40
N LYS A 34 -5.36 19.93 2.70
CA LYS A 34 -4.50 18.98 3.40
C LYS A 34 -4.52 17.71 2.57
N LYS A 35 -3.37 17.35 2.00
CA LYS A 35 -3.25 16.18 1.15
C LYS A 35 -3.84 15.00 1.92
N LYS A 36 -4.95 14.44 1.43
CA LYS A 36 -5.65 13.34 2.10
C LYS A 36 -4.62 12.22 2.34
N LYS A 37 -4.47 11.77 3.58
CA LYS A 37 -3.55 10.67 3.91
C LYS A 37 -3.99 9.43 3.16
N THR A 38 -3.04 8.66 2.66
CA THR A 38 -3.32 7.35 2.08
C THR A 38 -3.51 6.36 3.23
N ILE A 39 -4.65 5.68 3.25
CA ILE A 39 -4.96 4.59 4.17
C ILE A 39 -5.25 3.38 3.31
N GLY A 40 -4.39 2.37 3.40
CA GLY A 40 -4.49 1.14 2.62
C GLY A 40 -5.16 0.02 3.40
N ILE A 41 -5.79 -0.90 2.67
CA ILE A 41 -6.32 -2.16 3.19
C ILE A 41 -5.96 -3.31 2.25
N GLN A 42 -5.54 -4.43 2.84
CA GLN A 42 -5.47 -5.71 2.15
C GLN A 42 -6.88 -6.31 2.09
N LEU A 43 -7.39 -6.55 0.87
CA LEU A 43 -8.78 -6.99 0.67
C LEU A 43 -9.06 -8.42 1.14
N TYR A 44 -8.03 -9.19 1.49
CA TYR A 44 -8.21 -10.45 2.20
C TYR A 44 -8.95 -10.26 3.53
N SER A 45 -8.75 -9.13 4.19
CA SER A 45 -9.41 -8.76 5.45
C SER A 45 -10.93 -8.72 5.36
N VAL A 46 -11.47 -8.51 4.16
CA VAL A 46 -12.92 -8.39 3.86
C VAL A 46 -13.33 -9.30 2.69
N MET A 47 -12.61 -10.40 2.50
CA MET A 47 -12.73 -11.25 1.32
C MET A 47 -14.14 -11.83 1.14
N ASP A 48 -14.80 -12.22 2.23
CA ASP A 48 -16.16 -12.77 2.17
C ASP A 48 -17.17 -11.72 1.68
N ALA A 49 -17.07 -10.49 2.19
CA ALA A 49 -17.90 -9.38 1.74
C ALA A 49 -17.60 -9.00 0.28
N MET A 50 -16.32 -8.97 -0.11
CA MET A 50 -15.90 -8.71 -1.49
C MET A 50 -16.41 -9.76 -2.48
N ASN A 51 -16.39 -11.03 -2.11
CA ASN A 51 -16.92 -12.12 -2.96
C ASN A 51 -18.44 -12.09 -3.07
N LYS A 52 -19.14 -11.61 -2.03
CA LYS A 52 -20.61 -11.52 -1.99
C LYS A 52 -21.12 -10.33 -2.80
N ASP A 53 -20.57 -9.15 -2.59
CA ASP A 53 -20.93 -7.91 -3.29
C ASP A 53 -19.73 -6.96 -3.33
N PRO A 54 -18.89 -7.03 -4.38
CA PRO A 54 -17.73 -6.17 -4.49
C PRO A 54 -18.06 -4.68 -4.58
N LYS A 55 -19.25 -4.36 -5.16
CA LYS A 55 -19.67 -2.96 -5.31
C LYS A 55 -19.99 -2.33 -3.96
N ALA A 56 -20.88 -2.95 -3.18
CA ALA A 56 -21.23 -2.46 -1.85
C ALA A 56 -20.00 -2.44 -0.92
N SER A 57 -19.12 -3.43 -1.03
CA SER A 57 -17.90 -3.51 -0.22
C SER A 57 -16.93 -2.38 -0.53
N VAL A 58 -16.68 -2.06 -1.80
CA VAL A 58 -15.81 -0.94 -2.19
C VAL A 58 -16.40 0.40 -1.75
N GLU A 59 -17.72 0.61 -1.90
CA GLU A 59 -18.41 1.81 -1.42
C GLU A 59 -18.23 1.97 0.10
N ARG A 60 -18.47 0.91 0.87
CA ARG A 60 -18.32 0.91 2.34
C ARG A 60 -16.88 1.17 2.78
N LEU A 61 -15.88 0.57 2.12
CA LEU A 61 -14.47 0.85 2.41
C LEU A 61 -14.10 2.30 2.13
N GLY A 62 -14.61 2.89 1.04
CA GLY A 62 -14.44 4.30 0.74
C GLY A 62 -15.03 5.21 1.81
N ASP A 63 -16.23 4.90 2.31
CA ASP A 63 -16.90 5.63 3.40
C ASP A 63 -16.12 5.54 4.72
N MET A 64 -15.46 4.41 4.98
CA MET A 64 -14.56 4.22 6.12
C MET A 64 -13.24 4.99 5.98
N GLY A 65 -12.95 5.54 4.79
CA GLY A 65 -11.75 6.33 4.52
C GLY A 65 -10.60 5.58 3.87
N TYR A 66 -10.73 4.29 3.59
CA TYR A 66 -9.74 3.55 2.83
C TYR A 66 -9.70 4.05 1.39
N ASN A 67 -8.48 4.31 0.88
CA ASN A 67 -8.29 4.90 -0.44
C ASN A 67 -7.13 4.26 -1.22
N SER A 68 -6.57 3.18 -0.72
CA SER A 68 -5.54 2.37 -1.38
C SER A 68 -5.80 0.90 -1.10
N PHE A 69 -5.96 0.11 -2.15
CA PHE A 69 -6.28 -1.31 -2.03
C PHE A 69 -5.11 -2.17 -2.46
N GLU A 70 -4.89 -3.21 -1.70
CA GLU A 70 -4.13 -4.37 -2.12
C GLU A 70 -5.09 -5.52 -2.38
N LEU A 71 -5.06 -6.03 -3.60
CA LEU A 71 -5.93 -7.10 -4.05
C LEU A 71 -5.45 -8.46 -3.53
N VAL A 72 -6.33 -9.43 -3.66
CA VAL A 72 -6.01 -10.86 -3.55
C VAL A 72 -6.46 -11.54 -4.82
N GLN A 73 -5.53 -12.19 -5.52
CA GLN A 73 -5.82 -12.95 -6.73
C GLN A 73 -5.24 -14.36 -6.62
N TRP A 74 -6.11 -15.35 -6.56
CA TRP A 74 -5.71 -16.74 -6.55
C TRP A 74 -6.01 -17.40 -7.89
N GLY A 75 -5.10 -18.24 -8.36
CA GLY A 75 -5.35 -19.12 -9.51
C GLY A 75 -5.25 -18.50 -10.91
N GLY A 76 -4.90 -17.22 -11.05
CA GLY A 76 -4.68 -16.59 -12.37
C GLY A 76 -5.96 -16.24 -13.13
N ASP A 77 -7.09 -16.10 -12.44
CA ASP A 77 -8.31 -15.55 -13.03
C ASP A 77 -8.07 -14.10 -13.47
N PRO A 78 -8.36 -13.71 -14.72
CA PRO A 78 -8.26 -12.32 -15.18
C PRO A 78 -9.32 -11.40 -14.56
N LYS A 79 -10.26 -11.96 -13.80
CA LYS A 79 -11.27 -11.20 -13.06
C LYS A 79 -10.81 -10.92 -11.63
N VAL A 80 -11.24 -9.77 -11.11
CA VAL A 80 -11.03 -9.35 -9.73
C VAL A 80 -12.39 -9.35 -9.03
N PHE A 81 -12.59 -10.23 -8.08
CA PHE A 81 -13.88 -10.45 -7.40
C PHE A 81 -15.04 -10.60 -8.39
N GLY A 82 -14.83 -11.39 -9.46
CA GLY A 82 -15.83 -11.68 -10.50
C GLY A 82 -16.02 -10.59 -11.56
N LEU A 83 -15.40 -9.41 -11.41
CA LEU A 83 -15.47 -8.30 -12.38
C LEU A 83 -14.23 -8.28 -13.29
N PRO A 84 -14.38 -7.87 -14.56
CA PRO A 84 -13.25 -7.52 -15.39
C PRO A 84 -12.36 -6.46 -14.72
N ALA A 85 -11.05 -6.55 -14.91
CA ALA A 85 -10.07 -5.68 -14.23
C ALA A 85 -10.33 -4.17 -14.40
N ASN A 86 -10.71 -3.75 -15.61
CA ASN A 86 -11.04 -2.37 -15.92
C ASN A 86 -12.35 -1.90 -15.24
N GLU A 87 -13.33 -2.77 -15.09
CA GLU A 87 -14.59 -2.45 -14.40
C GLU A 87 -14.35 -2.34 -12.89
N PHE A 88 -13.57 -3.26 -12.32
CA PHE A 88 -13.19 -3.18 -10.90
C PHE A 88 -12.38 -1.92 -10.62
N LYS A 89 -11.44 -1.56 -11.50
CA LYS A 89 -10.71 -0.29 -11.41
C LYS A 89 -11.64 0.92 -11.43
N ALA A 90 -12.59 0.96 -12.38
CA ALA A 90 -13.54 2.07 -12.49
C ALA A 90 -14.42 2.19 -11.23
N LEU A 91 -14.81 1.05 -10.63
CA LEU A 91 -15.53 1.02 -9.35
C LEU A 91 -14.69 1.63 -8.22
N CYS A 92 -13.42 1.25 -8.11
CA CYS A 92 -12.50 1.83 -7.11
C CYS A 92 -12.31 3.33 -7.33
N ASP A 93 -12.02 3.77 -8.57
CA ASP A 93 -11.80 5.18 -8.91
C ASP A 93 -13.02 6.04 -8.55
N LYS A 94 -14.24 5.56 -8.83
CA LYS A 94 -15.50 6.23 -8.49
C LYS A 94 -15.62 6.47 -6.97
N ASN A 95 -15.10 5.57 -6.16
CA ASN A 95 -15.13 5.64 -4.70
C ASN A 95 -13.86 6.25 -4.09
N GLY A 96 -13.01 6.89 -4.91
CA GLY A 96 -11.82 7.60 -4.47
C GLY A 96 -10.68 6.70 -3.99
N ALA A 97 -10.74 5.41 -4.32
CA ALA A 97 -9.71 4.43 -4.00
C ALA A 97 -8.85 4.10 -5.24
N LYS A 98 -7.60 3.72 -4.99
CA LYS A 98 -6.65 3.25 -6.02
C LYS A 98 -6.21 1.84 -5.69
N ILE A 99 -6.06 1.04 -6.71
CA ILE A 99 -5.39 -0.25 -6.58
C ILE A 99 -3.88 0.00 -6.63
N THR A 100 -3.17 -0.41 -5.59
CA THR A 100 -1.72 -0.16 -5.47
C THR A 100 -0.94 -1.45 -5.67
N SER A 101 -1.40 -2.54 -5.09
CA SER A 101 -0.73 -3.84 -5.06
C SER A 101 -1.73 -4.98 -5.21
N THR A 102 -1.22 -6.19 -5.38
CA THR A 102 -1.98 -7.44 -5.28
C THR A 102 -1.15 -8.52 -4.63
N HIS A 103 -1.76 -9.32 -3.77
CA HIS A 103 -1.22 -10.58 -3.30
C HIS A 103 -1.59 -11.70 -4.26
N SER A 104 -0.58 -12.32 -4.85
CA SER A 104 -0.68 -13.56 -5.62
C SER A 104 0.71 -14.15 -5.84
N GLY A 105 0.79 -15.38 -6.29
CA GLY A 105 2.06 -16.01 -6.57
C GLY A 105 1.91 -17.33 -7.30
N ILE A 106 2.96 -17.75 -7.98
CA ILE A 106 3.07 -19.05 -8.63
C ILE A 106 4.37 -19.69 -8.18
N GLN A 107 4.26 -20.92 -7.68
CA GLN A 107 5.43 -21.71 -7.33
C GLN A 107 6.19 -22.10 -8.60
N GLU A 108 7.52 -22.02 -8.56
CA GLU A 108 8.37 -22.50 -9.64
C GLU A 108 8.19 -24.01 -9.85
N ASP A 109 8.08 -24.41 -11.11
CA ASP A 109 8.17 -25.79 -11.57
C ASP A 109 9.03 -25.81 -12.84
N PRO A 110 10.29 -26.25 -12.78
CA PRO A 110 11.17 -26.26 -13.95
C PRO A 110 10.64 -27.11 -15.12
N ALA A 111 9.77 -28.10 -14.86
CA ALA A 111 9.15 -28.91 -15.91
C ALA A 111 8.04 -28.17 -16.67
N LYS A 112 7.57 -27.03 -16.15
CA LYS A 112 6.45 -26.24 -16.70
C LYS A 112 6.82 -24.76 -16.84
N GLU A 113 8.08 -24.43 -17.02
CA GLU A 113 8.56 -23.04 -16.98
C GLU A 113 7.80 -22.14 -17.96
N ASP A 114 7.63 -22.56 -19.22
CA ASP A 114 6.93 -21.76 -20.23
C ASP A 114 5.46 -21.50 -19.85
N GLU A 115 4.75 -22.50 -19.31
CA GLU A 115 3.37 -22.36 -18.83
C GLU A 115 3.31 -21.39 -17.66
N ILE A 116 4.23 -21.51 -16.70
CA ILE A 116 4.30 -20.65 -15.52
C ILE A 116 4.60 -19.20 -15.93
N MET A 117 5.55 -19.00 -16.86
CA MET A 117 5.87 -17.64 -17.34
C MET A 117 4.72 -17.04 -18.14
N ALA A 118 3.96 -17.82 -18.91
CA ALA A 118 2.76 -17.35 -19.58
C ALA A 118 1.67 -16.93 -18.57
N ARG A 119 1.47 -17.70 -17.50
CA ARG A 119 0.53 -17.34 -16.42
C ARG A 119 0.96 -16.07 -15.66
N TRP A 120 2.26 -15.89 -15.40
CA TRP A 120 2.77 -14.64 -14.84
C TRP A 120 2.41 -13.44 -15.71
N ARG A 121 2.58 -13.54 -17.03
CA ARG A 121 2.23 -12.45 -17.95
C ARG A 121 0.74 -12.12 -17.90
N GLN A 122 -0.15 -13.11 -17.83
CA GLN A 122 -1.60 -12.88 -17.67
C GLN A 122 -1.93 -12.15 -16.37
N LEU A 123 -1.31 -12.55 -15.25
CA LEU A 123 -1.48 -11.87 -13.95
C LEU A 123 -0.99 -10.42 -14.01
N PHE A 124 0.15 -10.18 -14.66
CA PHE A 124 0.69 -8.83 -14.81
C PHE A 124 -0.16 -7.94 -15.72
N GLU A 125 -0.74 -8.49 -16.78
CA GLU A 125 -1.73 -7.77 -17.62
C GLU A 125 -2.95 -7.35 -16.79
N THR A 126 -3.49 -8.26 -15.98
CA THR A 126 -4.62 -7.97 -15.09
C THR A 126 -4.26 -6.87 -14.08
N GLN A 127 -3.12 -6.98 -13.40
CA GLN A 127 -2.69 -5.99 -12.41
C GLN A 127 -2.41 -4.62 -13.05
N LYS A 128 -1.82 -4.60 -14.25
CA LYS A 128 -1.62 -3.38 -15.03
C LYS A 128 -2.96 -2.75 -15.41
N ALA A 129 -3.94 -3.55 -15.85
CA ALA A 129 -5.30 -3.07 -16.18
C ALA A 129 -6.01 -2.49 -14.97
N CYS A 130 -5.77 -3.02 -13.77
CA CYS A 130 -6.23 -2.46 -12.50
C CYS A 130 -5.52 -1.16 -12.12
N GLY A 131 -4.41 -0.80 -12.76
CA GLY A 131 -3.60 0.38 -12.44
C GLY A 131 -2.63 0.18 -11.29
N GLY A 132 -2.42 -1.06 -10.83
CA GLY A 132 -1.48 -1.42 -9.78
C GLY A 132 -0.03 -1.17 -10.17
N LYS A 133 0.83 -1.10 -9.17
CA LYS A 133 2.28 -0.90 -9.33
C LYS A 133 3.11 -2.04 -8.77
N TYR A 134 2.55 -2.75 -7.81
CA TYR A 134 3.23 -3.86 -7.14
C TYR A 134 2.47 -5.15 -7.35
N PHE A 135 3.23 -6.22 -7.38
CA PHE A 135 2.73 -7.59 -7.40
C PHE A 135 3.45 -8.37 -6.32
N VAL A 136 2.81 -8.59 -5.19
CA VAL A 136 3.44 -9.16 -4.00
C VAL A 136 3.15 -10.65 -3.90
N ILE A 137 4.20 -11.44 -3.71
CA ILE A 137 4.12 -12.86 -3.44
C ILE A 137 3.96 -13.04 -1.93
N PRO A 138 2.78 -13.52 -1.44
CA PRO A 138 2.50 -13.55 -0.01
C PRO A 138 3.14 -14.73 0.71
N SER A 139 3.53 -15.77 -0.02
CA SER A 139 4.20 -16.95 0.52
C SER A 139 4.89 -17.73 -0.60
N TYR A 140 5.93 -18.46 -0.24
CA TYR A 140 6.66 -19.33 -1.19
C TYR A 140 7.19 -20.55 -0.47
N GLY A 141 6.88 -21.73 -1.03
CA GLY A 141 7.37 -23.01 -0.50
C GLY A 141 8.85 -23.20 -0.75
N VAL A 142 9.64 -23.25 0.30
CA VAL A 142 11.09 -23.40 0.24
C VAL A 142 11.61 -24.14 1.47
N ASP A 143 12.68 -24.90 1.29
CA ASP A 143 13.36 -25.67 2.33
C ASP A 143 14.42 -24.81 3.01
N TYR A 144 14.28 -23.74 3.52
CA TYR A 144 15.17 -22.89 4.32
C TYR A 144 16.68 -23.28 4.32
N THR A 145 17.19 -23.80 3.18
CA THR A 145 18.63 -23.99 2.91
C THR A 145 19.14 -22.85 2.04
N VAL A 146 20.43 -22.56 2.11
CA VAL A 146 21.07 -21.54 1.23
C VAL A 146 20.75 -21.81 -0.22
N LYS A 147 20.86 -23.08 -0.66
CA LYS A 147 20.61 -23.50 -2.04
C LYS A 147 19.18 -23.21 -2.48
N ASP A 148 18.19 -23.56 -1.66
CA ASP A 148 16.78 -23.41 -2.04
C ASP A 148 16.33 -21.96 -1.99
N VAL A 149 16.80 -21.18 -1.00
CA VAL A 149 16.51 -19.76 -0.91
C VAL A 149 17.22 -18.98 -2.04
N GLN A 150 18.42 -19.39 -2.47
CA GLN A 150 19.07 -18.81 -3.65
C GLN A 150 18.25 -19.06 -4.91
N ARG A 151 17.74 -20.27 -5.12
CA ARG A 151 16.85 -20.60 -6.24
C ARG A 151 15.59 -19.73 -6.24
N MET A 152 14.99 -19.53 -5.07
CA MET A 152 13.86 -18.62 -4.89
C MET A 152 14.22 -17.18 -5.27
N CYS A 153 15.38 -16.67 -4.84
CA CYS A 153 15.84 -15.33 -5.21
C CYS A 153 16.03 -15.19 -6.73
N ASP A 154 16.65 -16.20 -7.37
CA ASP A 154 16.88 -16.22 -8.80
C ASP A 154 15.56 -16.25 -9.58
N TYR A 155 14.60 -17.04 -9.10
CA TYR A 155 13.24 -17.06 -9.66
C TYR A 155 12.55 -15.71 -9.53
N PHE A 156 12.59 -15.07 -8.36
CA PHE A 156 11.99 -13.75 -8.16
C PHE A 156 12.67 -12.69 -9.03
N ASN A 157 13.97 -12.74 -9.20
CA ASN A 157 14.69 -11.85 -10.11
C ASN A 157 14.25 -12.04 -11.58
N ARG A 158 14.02 -13.29 -12.03
CA ARG A 158 13.50 -13.56 -13.39
C ARG A 158 12.08 -13.05 -13.55
N VAL A 159 11.20 -13.40 -12.65
CA VAL A 159 9.79 -12.97 -12.67
C VAL A 159 9.68 -11.44 -12.56
N GLY A 160 10.52 -10.81 -11.73
CA GLY A 160 10.57 -9.36 -11.56
C GLY A 160 11.00 -8.61 -12.83
N LYS A 161 11.92 -9.19 -13.62
CA LYS A 161 12.27 -8.63 -14.94
C LYS A 161 11.08 -8.64 -15.90
N ILE A 162 10.29 -9.71 -15.89
CA ILE A 162 9.07 -9.81 -16.70
C ILE A 162 8.03 -8.79 -16.20
N ALA A 163 7.83 -8.69 -14.88
CA ALA A 163 6.91 -7.71 -14.29
C ALA A 163 7.23 -6.26 -14.72
N ALA A 164 8.52 -5.93 -14.83
CA ALA A 164 8.97 -4.62 -15.27
C ALA A 164 8.56 -4.27 -16.71
N GLU A 165 8.34 -5.25 -17.60
CA GLU A 165 7.80 -5.05 -18.95
C GLU A 165 6.37 -4.48 -18.91
N TYR A 166 5.66 -4.75 -17.81
CA TYR A 166 4.29 -4.26 -17.55
C TYR A 166 4.26 -2.99 -16.69
N GLY A 167 5.42 -2.48 -16.29
CA GLY A 167 5.54 -1.35 -15.38
C GLY A 167 5.28 -1.70 -13.92
N LEU A 168 5.38 -2.98 -13.56
CA LEU A 168 5.18 -3.52 -12.23
C LEU A 168 6.52 -3.83 -11.54
N LYS A 169 6.48 -3.90 -10.22
CA LYS A 169 7.57 -4.40 -9.38
C LYS A 169 7.09 -5.58 -8.55
N ILE A 170 7.87 -6.64 -8.51
CA ILE A 170 7.59 -7.79 -7.63
C ILE A 170 7.89 -7.39 -6.18
N GLY A 171 7.03 -7.81 -5.26
CA GLY A 171 7.27 -7.77 -3.83
C GLY A 171 7.29 -9.17 -3.23
N TYR A 172 7.89 -9.30 -2.06
CA TYR A 172 7.75 -10.47 -1.21
C TYR A 172 7.28 -10.06 0.17
N HIS A 173 6.20 -10.69 0.64
CA HIS A 173 5.62 -10.51 1.96
C HIS A 173 6.10 -11.62 2.89
N ASN A 174 6.48 -11.26 4.10
CA ASN A 174 6.98 -12.19 5.09
C ASN A 174 5.92 -12.70 6.06
N HIS A 175 6.16 -13.91 6.54
CA HIS A 175 5.63 -14.42 7.80
C HIS A 175 6.75 -14.52 8.83
N SER A 176 6.51 -15.23 9.94
CA SER A 176 7.49 -15.34 11.01
C SER A 176 8.68 -16.26 10.68
N GLY A 177 8.48 -17.17 9.73
CA GLY A 177 9.49 -18.16 9.34
C GLY A 177 10.74 -17.56 8.73
N GLU A 178 10.58 -16.50 7.94
CA GLU A 178 11.67 -15.82 7.23
C GLU A 178 12.67 -15.12 8.14
N PHE A 179 12.30 -14.88 9.39
CA PHE A 179 13.20 -14.30 10.39
C PHE A 179 14.05 -15.32 11.14
N LYS A 180 13.95 -16.59 10.79
CA LYS A 180 14.83 -17.68 11.29
C LYS A 180 16.11 -17.76 10.48
N LYS A 181 17.16 -18.30 11.09
CA LYS A 181 18.38 -18.66 10.39
C LYS A 181 18.10 -19.77 9.38
N LEU A 182 18.85 -19.76 8.28
CA LEU A 182 18.88 -20.87 7.34
C LEU A 182 19.44 -22.13 8.03
N LYS A 183 19.03 -23.32 7.56
CA LYS A 183 19.40 -24.59 8.14
C LYS A 183 20.91 -24.90 8.08
N ASP A 184 21.56 -24.33 7.08
CA ASP A 184 22.97 -24.57 6.72
C ASP A 184 23.80 -23.27 6.71
N SER A 185 23.30 -22.18 7.35
CA SER A 185 23.99 -20.90 7.44
C SER A 185 23.53 -20.11 8.68
N ASP A 186 24.40 -19.23 9.17
CA ASP A 186 24.05 -18.28 10.23
C ASP A 186 23.21 -17.10 9.75
N LYS A 187 23.00 -16.96 8.43
CA LYS A 187 22.18 -15.88 7.87
C LYS A 187 20.69 -16.11 8.13
N VAL A 188 20.00 -15.04 8.46
CA VAL A 188 18.53 -15.01 8.52
C VAL A 188 17.98 -15.04 7.10
N MET A 189 16.98 -15.87 6.82
CA MET A 189 16.42 -16.01 5.47
C MET A 189 15.98 -14.67 4.87
N TRP A 190 15.27 -13.84 5.63
CA TRP A 190 14.81 -12.53 5.15
C TRP A 190 15.97 -11.62 4.74
N GLU A 191 17.07 -11.62 5.52
CA GLU A 191 18.27 -10.86 5.18
C GLU A 191 18.96 -11.42 3.93
N TYR A 192 18.94 -12.75 3.78
CA TYR A 192 19.45 -13.40 2.56
C TYR A 192 18.64 -12.96 1.32
N LEU A 193 17.31 -12.87 1.42
CA LEU A 193 16.43 -12.35 0.34
C LEU A 193 16.80 -10.91 -0.02
N VAL A 194 17.01 -10.05 0.99
CA VAL A 194 17.44 -8.66 0.77
C VAL A 194 18.73 -8.56 -0.04
N GLU A 195 19.71 -9.41 0.29
CA GLU A 195 21.03 -9.38 -0.31
C GLU A 195 21.06 -9.99 -1.71
N ASN A 196 20.21 -10.97 -2.01
CA ASN A 196 20.28 -11.79 -3.23
C ASN A 196 19.14 -11.52 -4.23
N THR A 197 18.29 -10.55 -3.97
CA THR A 197 17.30 -10.08 -4.94
C THR A 197 17.64 -8.68 -5.45
N ASP A 198 17.44 -8.46 -6.77
CA ASP A 198 17.75 -7.20 -7.44
C ASP A 198 16.76 -6.11 -7.01
N PRO A 199 17.19 -5.03 -6.35
CA PRO A 199 16.31 -3.95 -5.88
C PRO A 199 15.58 -3.22 -7.00
N LYS A 200 16.03 -3.34 -8.25
CA LYS A 200 15.35 -2.77 -9.40
C LYS A 200 14.03 -3.49 -9.68
N TYR A 201 13.97 -4.78 -9.46
CA TYR A 201 12.86 -5.65 -9.84
C TYR A 201 12.07 -6.21 -8.67
N VAL A 202 12.73 -6.34 -7.51
CA VAL A 202 12.17 -6.96 -6.30
C VAL A 202 12.26 -6.01 -5.13
N CYS A 203 11.14 -5.73 -4.49
CA CYS A 203 11.05 -5.03 -3.21
C CYS A 203 10.56 -5.99 -2.11
N LEU A 204 10.47 -5.49 -0.90
CA LEU A 204 9.93 -6.23 0.23
C LEU A 204 8.72 -5.50 0.79
N GLU A 205 7.72 -6.26 1.14
CA GLU A 205 6.60 -5.86 1.95
C GLU A 205 6.81 -6.42 3.35
N LEU A 206 7.01 -5.53 4.32
CA LEU A 206 7.24 -5.94 5.69
C LEU A 206 5.91 -6.03 6.43
N ASP A 207 5.51 -7.24 6.80
CA ASP A 207 4.45 -7.45 7.78
C ASP A 207 5.01 -7.27 9.19
N VAL A 208 4.49 -6.27 9.90
CA VAL A 208 5.02 -5.87 11.21
C VAL A 208 4.68 -6.86 12.33
N TYR A 209 3.51 -7.52 12.23
CA TYR A 209 3.11 -8.55 13.18
C TYR A 209 3.99 -9.80 13.05
N TRP A 210 4.12 -10.31 11.83
CA TRP A 210 4.93 -11.50 11.59
C TRP A 210 6.41 -11.26 11.85
N CYS A 211 6.93 -10.05 11.60
CA CYS A 211 8.28 -9.65 11.99
C CYS A 211 8.46 -9.72 13.51
N THR A 212 7.50 -9.19 14.27
CA THR A 212 7.51 -9.24 15.73
C THR A 212 7.39 -10.69 16.24
N LYS A 213 6.49 -11.50 15.69
CA LYS A 213 6.37 -12.93 16.01
C LYS A 213 7.62 -13.74 15.64
N GLY A 214 8.37 -13.30 14.64
CA GLY A 214 9.69 -13.83 14.28
C GLY A 214 10.82 -13.40 15.21
N GLY A 215 10.51 -12.66 16.30
CA GLY A 215 11.47 -12.19 17.28
C GLY A 215 12.34 -11.03 16.81
N LYS A 216 11.86 -10.25 15.82
CA LYS A 216 12.56 -9.08 15.26
C LYS A 216 11.78 -7.79 15.50
N SER A 217 12.48 -6.67 15.42
CA SER A 217 11.88 -5.35 15.52
C SER A 217 11.60 -4.78 14.14
N PRO A 218 10.32 -4.52 13.77
CA PRO A 218 10.00 -3.86 12.50
C PRO A 218 10.69 -2.50 12.36
N VAL A 219 10.81 -1.73 13.44
CA VAL A 219 11.47 -0.43 13.44
C VAL A 219 12.95 -0.56 13.04
N GLU A 220 13.66 -1.56 13.58
CA GLU A 220 15.07 -1.79 13.23
C GLU A 220 15.23 -2.26 11.78
N TYR A 221 14.31 -3.09 11.28
CA TYR A 221 14.34 -3.50 9.88
C TYR A 221 14.05 -2.33 8.92
N LEU A 222 13.12 -1.45 9.27
CA LEU A 222 12.86 -0.21 8.52
C LEU A 222 14.07 0.73 8.50
N LYS A 223 14.82 0.82 9.61
CA LYS A 223 16.09 1.58 9.67
C LYS A 223 17.20 0.95 8.82
N LYS A 224 17.33 -0.38 8.90
CA LYS A 224 18.39 -1.13 8.24
C LYS A 224 18.21 -1.19 6.72
N TYR A 225 16.96 -1.26 6.24
CA TYR A 225 16.65 -1.52 4.83
C TYR A 225 15.70 -0.48 4.20
N PRO A 226 15.95 0.84 4.34
CA PRO A 226 15.00 1.90 3.99
C PRO A 226 14.67 1.98 2.50
N LYS A 227 15.50 1.36 1.62
CA LYS A 227 15.31 1.36 0.17
C LYS A 227 14.83 0.01 -0.38
N ARG A 228 14.74 -1.01 0.49
CA ARG A 228 14.32 -2.36 0.09
C ARG A 228 12.88 -2.62 0.51
N ILE A 229 12.45 -2.09 1.64
CA ILE A 229 11.09 -2.15 2.12
C ILE A 229 10.31 -0.99 1.50
N GLU A 230 9.38 -1.30 0.60
CA GLU A 230 8.57 -0.30 -0.10
C GLU A 230 7.10 -0.32 0.32
N LEU A 231 6.67 -1.41 0.96
CA LEU A 231 5.31 -1.67 1.40
C LEU A 231 5.32 -2.17 2.85
N LEU A 232 4.25 -1.89 3.60
CA LEU A 232 4.03 -2.48 4.93
C LEU A 232 2.66 -3.14 5.00
N HIS A 233 2.58 -4.27 5.71
CA HIS A 233 1.35 -4.74 6.32
C HIS A 233 1.29 -4.29 7.77
N ILE A 234 0.23 -3.58 8.09
CA ILE A 234 -0.11 -3.13 9.44
C ILE A 234 -1.10 -4.15 9.99
N LYS A 235 -0.58 -5.09 10.74
CA LYS A 235 -1.28 -6.25 11.28
C LYS A 235 -0.99 -6.39 12.76
N ASP A 236 -1.91 -6.97 13.50
CA ASP A 236 -1.76 -7.40 14.87
C ASP A 236 -2.39 -8.79 15.03
N ASP A 237 -2.53 -9.28 16.24
CA ASP A 237 -3.10 -10.61 16.51
C ASP A 237 -4.54 -10.72 15.98
N PHE A 238 -5.37 -9.72 16.28
CA PHE A 238 -6.71 -9.59 15.68
C PHE A 238 -7.05 -8.12 15.44
N VAL A 239 -7.27 -7.36 16.51
CA VAL A 239 -7.55 -5.92 16.40
C VAL A 239 -6.24 -5.13 16.47
N ILE A 240 -6.03 -4.21 15.54
CA ILE A 240 -4.80 -3.42 15.49
C ILE A 240 -4.60 -2.64 16.80
N GLY A 241 -3.45 -2.87 17.42
CA GLY A 241 -3.05 -2.22 18.68
C GLY A 241 -3.50 -2.97 19.96
N GLU A 242 -4.37 -3.97 19.85
CA GLU A 242 -4.93 -4.66 21.04
C GLU A 242 -3.90 -5.54 21.75
N SER A 243 -2.95 -6.14 21.03
CA SER A 243 -1.92 -6.98 21.64
C SER A 243 -0.96 -6.22 22.56
N GLY A 244 -0.77 -4.92 22.32
CA GLY A 244 0.20 -4.09 23.03
C GLY A 244 1.66 -4.49 22.79
N THR A 245 1.93 -5.41 21.85
CA THR A 245 3.28 -5.95 21.60
C THR A 245 3.99 -5.31 20.43
N ILE A 246 3.30 -4.51 19.60
CA ILE A 246 3.81 -3.89 18.39
C ILE A 246 3.93 -2.38 18.59
N ASP A 247 5.12 -1.84 18.37
CA ASP A 247 5.40 -0.39 18.44
C ASP A 247 4.93 0.33 17.16
N PHE A 248 3.61 0.49 17.00
CA PHE A 248 3.05 1.18 15.83
C PHE A 248 3.51 2.65 15.71
N GLU A 249 3.73 3.34 16.82
CA GLU A 249 4.23 4.73 16.80
C GLU A 249 5.64 4.80 16.23
N GLY A 250 6.55 3.94 16.71
CA GLY A 250 7.90 3.84 16.18
C GLY A 250 7.94 3.42 14.72
N ILE A 251 7.08 2.46 14.34
CA ILE A 251 6.95 1.99 12.95
C ILE A 251 6.52 3.14 12.03
N PHE A 252 5.44 3.87 12.33
CA PHE A 252 5.00 4.97 11.49
C PHE A 252 5.96 6.15 11.50
N THR A 253 6.62 6.43 12.62
CA THR A 253 7.69 7.44 12.67
C THR A 253 8.81 7.09 11.69
N GLN A 254 9.28 5.85 11.69
CA GLN A 254 10.33 5.41 10.77
C GLN A 254 9.85 5.30 9.32
N PHE A 255 8.61 4.87 9.10
CA PHE A 255 7.94 4.83 7.79
C PHE A 255 7.97 6.21 7.11
N TYR A 256 7.51 7.24 7.80
CA TYR A 256 7.52 8.60 7.25
C TYR A 256 8.94 9.16 7.09
N LYS A 257 9.86 8.85 8.00
CA LYS A 257 11.28 9.22 7.89
C LYS A 257 11.94 8.62 6.66
N ASN A 258 11.59 7.39 6.30
CA ASN A 258 12.05 6.73 5.08
C ASN A 258 11.41 7.28 3.79
N GLY A 259 10.40 8.16 3.90
CA GLY A 259 9.64 8.68 2.76
C GLY A 259 8.68 7.67 2.13
N MET A 260 8.35 6.59 2.84
CA MET A 260 7.42 5.56 2.38
C MET A 260 5.99 6.12 2.27
N LYS A 261 5.18 5.48 1.42
CA LYS A 261 3.81 5.97 1.11
C LYS A 261 2.75 4.89 1.17
N ASN A 262 3.14 3.62 1.09
CA ASN A 262 2.22 2.51 0.92
C ASN A 262 2.26 1.61 2.14
N TYR A 263 1.13 1.47 2.78
CA TYR A 263 0.89 0.46 3.80
C TYR A 263 -0.56 -0.04 3.67
N PHE A 264 -0.79 -1.25 4.10
CA PHE A 264 -2.11 -1.88 4.08
C PHE A 264 -2.43 -2.44 5.45
N VAL A 265 -3.59 -2.09 5.96
CA VAL A 265 -4.14 -2.73 7.16
C VAL A 265 -4.58 -4.13 6.76
N GLU A 266 -4.16 -5.13 7.51
CA GLU A 266 -4.63 -6.49 7.35
C GLU A 266 -5.17 -7.03 8.67
N ILE A 267 -6.40 -7.55 8.62
CA ILE A 267 -7.05 -8.23 9.73
C ILE A 267 -7.38 -9.64 9.28
N GLU A 268 -6.86 -10.61 10.02
CA GLU A 268 -7.25 -12.00 9.87
C GLU A 268 -8.00 -12.45 11.11
N THR A 269 -9.14 -13.09 10.90
CA THR A 269 -9.86 -13.71 12.01
C THR A 269 -9.08 -14.92 12.51
N PRO A 270 -8.64 -14.94 13.78
CA PRO A 270 -7.93 -16.08 14.34
C PRO A 270 -8.73 -17.39 14.20
N GLN A 271 -8.05 -18.52 14.02
CA GLN A 271 -8.68 -19.81 13.80
C GLN A 271 -9.67 -20.18 14.92
N TYR A 272 -9.33 -19.86 16.18
CA TYR A 272 -10.22 -20.14 17.32
C TYR A 272 -11.54 -19.35 17.26
N ILE A 273 -11.58 -18.22 16.53
CA ILE A 273 -12.82 -17.47 16.27
C ILE A 273 -13.55 -18.07 15.07
N ARG A 274 -12.82 -18.43 14.00
CA ARG A 274 -13.39 -19.09 12.82
C ARG A 274 -14.06 -20.42 13.16
N ASP A 275 -13.56 -21.12 14.17
CA ASP A 275 -14.12 -22.39 14.64
C ASP A 275 -15.40 -22.21 15.49
N LYS A 276 -15.69 -20.98 15.92
CA LYS A 276 -16.96 -20.66 16.58
C LYS A 276 -18.06 -20.57 15.55
N LYS A 277 -19.18 -21.18 15.87
CA LYS A 277 -20.42 -20.98 15.12
C LYS A 277 -21.14 -19.74 15.65
N ASN A 278 -21.78 -19.01 14.75
CA ASN A 278 -22.74 -17.98 15.13
C ASN A 278 -23.89 -18.58 15.96
N ALA A 279 -24.66 -17.73 16.65
CA ALA A 279 -25.78 -18.18 17.47
C ALA A 279 -26.84 -18.99 16.70
N ASP A 280 -26.93 -18.79 15.39
CA ASP A 280 -27.80 -19.53 14.46
C ASP A 280 -27.18 -20.82 13.91
N GLY A 281 -25.95 -21.18 14.35
CA GLY A 281 -25.22 -22.36 13.92
C GLY A 281 -24.47 -22.21 12.59
N SER A 282 -24.53 -21.06 11.92
CA SER A 282 -23.76 -20.77 10.72
C SER A 282 -22.26 -20.64 11.05
N LYS A 283 -21.41 -20.82 10.03
CA LYS A 283 -19.97 -20.55 10.19
C LYS A 283 -19.73 -19.05 10.38
N TYR A 284 -18.77 -18.72 11.23
CA TYR A 284 -18.29 -17.35 11.33
C TYR A 284 -17.73 -16.89 9.96
N THR A 285 -18.15 -15.72 9.49
CA THR A 285 -17.64 -15.08 8.28
C THR A 285 -16.81 -13.85 8.65
N GLN A 286 -15.79 -13.58 7.87
CA GLN A 286 -14.94 -12.39 8.02
C GLN A 286 -15.59 -11.26 7.21
N GLU A 287 -16.50 -10.53 7.85
CA GLU A 287 -17.22 -9.38 7.24
C GLU A 287 -16.57 -8.04 7.59
#